data_c985086f8ce5f03eb977626a0e7bde03
#
_entry.id   c985086f8ce5f03eb977626a0e7bde03
#
_cell.length_a   1.000
_cell.length_b   1.000
_cell.length_c   1.000
_cell.angle_alpha   90.00
_cell.angle_beta   90.00
_cell.angle_gamma   90.00
#
_symmetry.space_group_name_H-M   'P 1'
#
loop_
_entity.id
_entity.type
_entity.pdbx_description
1 polymer ?
#
loop_
_entity_poly.entity_id
_entity_poly.type
_entity_poly.pdbx_seq_one_letter_code
_entity_poly.pdbx_strand_id
1 'polypeptide(L)' 'MADGEVYFEFVQVGQQMRVAAIDAHTGTEVIVIAPVSATKAQMQQMGLAKLRKKLGAEPKQAPRRLF' A
#
# COMPACT_ATOMS: atom_id res chain seq x y z
N MET A 1 -7.43 6.78 -14.91
CA MET A 1 -7.02 7.39 -14.57
C MET A 1 -5.69 7.24 -14.29
N ALA A 2 -5.04 7.83 -14.89
CA ALA A 2 -3.69 7.73 -14.73
C ALA A 2 -3.30 7.90 -13.34
N ASP A 3 -4.11 8.59 -12.70
CA ASP A 3 -3.79 8.79 -11.35
C ASP A 3 -3.95 7.53 -10.58
N GLY A 4 -4.32 6.45 -11.18
CA GLY A 4 -4.42 5.22 -10.44
C GLY A 4 -3.18 4.38 -10.43
N GLU A 5 -2.09 4.89 -10.93
CA GLU A 5 -0.90 4.06 -11.03
C GLU A 5 -0.26 3.79 -9.68
N VAL A 6 0.03 2.53 -9.42
CA VAL A 6 0.66 2.12 -8.18
C VAL A 6 1.82 1.20 -8.53
N TYR A 7 2.96 1.43 -7.92
CA TYR A 7 4.12 0.59 -8.10
C TYR A 7 4.26 -0.34 -6.92
N PHE A 8 4.77 -1.54 -7.20
CA PHE A 8 4.97 -2.54 -6.16
C PHE A 8 6.41 -3.00 -6.16
N GLU A 9 6.96 -3.19 -4.97
CA GLU A 9 8.26 -3.82 -4.81
C GLU A 9 8.11 -5.00 -3.90
N PHE A 10 8.72 -6.12 -4.27
CA PHE A 10 8.63 -7.37 -3.52
C PHE A 10 10.03 -7.77 -3.09
N VAL A 11 10.23 -7.93 -1.80
CA VAL A 11 11.53 -8.35 -1.28
C VAL A 11 11.30 -9.49 -0.31
N GLN A 12 11.97 -10.62 -0.56
CA GLN A 12 11.84 -11.76 0.33
C GLN A 12 12.81 -11.62 1.47
N VAL A 13 12.32 -11.80 2.68
CA VAL A 13 13.14 -11.77 3.88
C VAL A 13 12.79 -13.02 4.66
N GLY A 14 13.65 -14.04 4.56
CA GLY A 14 13.38 -15.33 5.19
C GLY A 14 12.12 -15.97 4.61
N GLN A 15 11.18 -16.29 5.45
CA GLN A 15 9.93 -16.91 5.01
C GLN A 15 8.83 -15.89 4.79
N GLN A 16 9.19 -14.64 4.70
CA GLN A 16 8.20 -13.58 4.51
C GLN A 16 8.53 -12.75 3.30
N MET A 17 7.50 -12.14 2.74
CA MET A 17 7.65 -11.19 1.66
C MET A 17 7.31 -9.81 2.18
N ARG A 18 8.20 -8.87 1.94
CA ARG A 18 7.94 -7.48 2.25
C ARG A 18 7.46 -6.84 0.96
N VAL A 19 6.28 -6.29 0.99
CA VAL A 19 5.65 -5.74 -0.21
C VAL A 19 5.42 -4.25 0.00
N ALA A 20 6.03 -3.45 -0.85
CA ALA A 20 5.83 -2.01 -0.82
C ALA A 20 4.86 -1.63 -1.92
N ALA A 21 3.89 -0.80 -1.61
CA ALA A 21 2.97 -0.26 -2.59
C ALA A 21 3.12 1.25 -2.57
N ILE A 22 3.41 1.84 -3.71
CA ILE A 22 3.71 3.26 -3.80
C ILE A 22 2.74 3.91 -4.78
N ASP A 23 2.01 4.89 -4.30
CA ASP A 23 1.11 5.65 -5.15
C ASP A 23 1.93 6.66 -5.95
N ALA A 24 1.91 6.52 -7.27
CA ALA A 24 2.75 7.34 -8.13
C ALA A 24 2.33 8.80 -8.11
N HIS A 25 1.07 9.07 -7.84
CA HIS A 25 0.58 10.43 -7.88
C HIS A 25 1.02 11.25 -6.67
N THR A 26 1.00 10.64 -5.51
CA THR A 26 1.31 11.36 -4.28
C THR A 26 2.65 10.99 -3.68
N GLY A 27 3.24 9.89 -4.13
CA GLY A 27 4.47 9.38 -3.52
C GLY A 27 4.23 8.65 -2.21
N THR A 28 2.99 8.47 -1.82
CA THR A 28 2.67 7.77 -0.57
C THR A 28 3.03 6.30 -0.70
N GLU A 29 3.67 5.77 0.32
CA GLU A 29 4.11 4.38 0.31
C GLU A 29 3.63 3.66 1.54
N VAL A 30 3.22 2.41 1.39
CA VAL A 30 2.88 1.55 2.51
C VAL A 30 3.63 0.24 2.35
N ILE A 31 3.83 -0.45 3.47
CA ILE A 31 4.51 -1.73 3.47
C ILE A 31 3.58 -2.76 4.11
N VAL A 32 3.45 -3.91 3.47
CA VAL A 32 2.74 -5.03 4.07
C VAL A 32 3.68 -6.23 4.10
N ILE A 33 3.46 -7.11 5.04
CA ILE A 33 4.24 -8.34 5.16
C ILE A 33 3.31 -9.51 4.86
N ALA A 34 3.74 -10.39 4.00
CA ALA A 34 2.95 -11.56 3.61
C ALA A 34 3.84 -12.78 3.69
N PRO A 35 3.25 -13.98 3.86
CA PRO A 35 4.07 -15.19 3.81
C PRO A 35 4.54 -15.44 2.38
N VAL A 36 5.66 -16.11 2.24
CA VAL A 36 6.17 -16.39 0.90
C VAL A 36 5.20 -17.24 0.07
N SER A 37 4.29 -17.95 0.74
CA SER A 37 3.33 -18.76 0.04
C SER A 37 2.19 -17.95 -0.58
N ALA A 38 2.07 -16.68 -0.25
CA ALA A 38 1.02 -15.86 -0.84
C ALA A 38 1.30 -15.65 -2.32
N THR A 39 0.24 -15.59 -3.12
CA THR A 39 0.43 -15.32 -4.53
C THR A 39 0.73 -13.84 -4.74
N LYS A 40 1.31 -13.54 -5.88
CA LYS A 40 1.60 -12.15 -6.21
C LYS A 40 0.32 -11.32 -6.21
N ALA A 41 -0.76 -11.87 -6.76
CA ALA A 41 -2.02 -11.15 -6.80
C ALA A 41 -2.54 -10.87 -5.40
N GLN A 42 -2.41 -11.84 -4.48
CA GLN A 42 -2.82 -11.62 -3.11
C GLN A 42 -2.00 -10.52 -2.46
N MET A 43 -0.69 -10.53 -2.69
CA MET A 43 0.19 -9.53 -2.11
C MET A 43 -0.14 -8.14 -2.66
N GLN A 44 -0.43 -8.05 -3.95
CA GLN A 44 -0.80 -6.78 -4.55
C GLN A 44 -2.11 -6.26 -3.96
N GLN A 45 -3.08 -7.14 -3.76
CA GLN A 45 -4.34 -6.72 -3.17
C GLN A 45 -4.17 -6.22 -1.74
N MET A 46 -3.33 -6.90 -0.97
CA MET A 46 -3.05 -6.46 0.39
C MET A 46 -2.41 -5.08 0.39
N GLY A 47 -1.45 -4.87 -0.49
CA GLY A 47 -0.79 -3.58 -0.59
C GLY A 47 -1.73 -2.48 -1.02
N LEU A 48 -2.58 -2.76 -2.01
CA LEU A 48 -3.54 -1.78 -2.49
C LEU A 48 -4.54 -1.41 -1.41
N ALA A 49 -5.02 -2.41 -0.67
CA ALA A 49 -6.00 -2.14 0.37
C ALA A 49 -5.41 -1.22 1.44
N LYS A 50 -4.18 -1.49 1.83
CA LYS A 50 -3.54 -0.67 2.84
C LYS A 50 -3.27 0.72 2.31
N LEU A 51 -2.84 0.82 1.05
CA LEU A 51 -2.54 2.11 0.45
C LEU A 51 -3.80 2.95 0.33
N ARG A 52 -4.90 2.36 -0.10
CA ARG A 52 -6.16 3.09 -0.20
C ARG A 52 -6.61 3.58 1.15
N LYS A 53 -6.43 2.76 2.16
CA LYS A 53 -6.82 3.15 3.50
C LYS A 53 -5.99 4.34 3.96
N LYS A 54 -4.70 4.31 3.67
CA LYS A 54 -3.83 5.41 4.07
C LYS A 54 -4.19 6.68 3.31
N LEU A 55 -4.45 6.57 2.02
CA LEU A 55 -4.80 7.74 1.22
C LEU A 55 -6.14 8.31 1.65
N GLY A 56 -7.09 7.44 1.97
CA GLY A 56 -8.37 7.90 2.43
C GLY A 56 -8.34 8.51 3.81
N ALA A 57 -7.34 8.16 4.60
CA ALA A 57 -7.21 8.71 5.93
C ALA A 57 -6.36 9.95 5.97
N GLU A 58 -5.77 10.32 4.83
CA GLU A 58 -4.94 11.51 4.83
C GLU A 58 -5.77 12.68 5.23
N PRO A 59 -5.20 13.47 6.05
CA PRO A 59 -5.96 14.56 6.58
C PRO A 59 -6.22 15.68 5.68
N LYS A 60 -6.39 15.45 4.50
CA LYS A 60 -6.79 16.53 3.74
C LYS A 60 -8.13 16.79 4.27
N GLN A 61 -8.61 15.91 5.05
CA GLN A 61 -9.83 16.14 5.58
C GLN A 61 -9.60 16.41 6.96
N ALA A 62 -8.66 16.62 7.36
CA ALA A 62 -8.39 16.85 8.62
C ALA A 62 -9.16 17.53 9.47
N PRO A 63 -9.30 17.90 9.79
CA PRO A 63 -9.62 18.25 10.66
C PRO A 63 -10.52 18.04 11.15
N ARG A 64 -10.65 17.81 11.11
CA ARG A 64 -11.32 17.43 11.51
C ARG A 64 -11.60 17.31 12.41
N ARG A 65 -11.33 17.44 12.97
CA ARG A 65 -11.44 17.00 13.77
C ARG A 65 -11.76 17.37 14.58
N LEU A 66 -11.72 17.68 14.80
CA LEU A 66 -12.04 17.76 15.55
C LEU A 66 -12.45 17.80 16.23
N PHE A 67 -12.33 17.98 16.41
CA PHE A 67 -12.71 17.69 16.98
C PHE A 67 -12.82 17.73 17.35
#